data_8e617ac56031db9c74580636a7746409
#
_entry.id   8e617ac56031db9c74580636a7746409
#
_cell.length_a   1.000
_cell.length_b   1.000
_cell.length_c   1.000
_cell.angle_alpha   90.00
_cell.angle_beta   90.00
_cell.angle_gamma   90.00
#
_symmetry.space_group_name_H-M   'P 1'
#
loop_
_entity.id
_entity.type
_entity.pdbx_description
1 polymer ?
#
loop_
_entity_poly.entity_id
_entity_poly.type
_entity_poly.pdbx_seq_one_letter_code
_entity_poly.pdbx_strand_id
1 'polypeptide(L)'
;MSAIHEWGVAETARQLASKQVSSTEVTQALIQRCEAYQGMGAFVHFAPELALQSAKEADVRLGAGERAALLGVPLAHKDVFVTKTMPTTAGSRMLAGYQSPFNATVVQRLMDAGAISLGKLNCDEFAMGS
;
A
#
# COMPACT_ATOMS: atom_id res chain seq x y z
N MET A 1 15.51 19.18 -3.27
CA MET A 1 14.60 18.11 -3.69
C MET A 1 14.06 17.42 -2.47
N SER A 2 12.74 17.32 -2.38
CA SER A 2 12.11 16.63 -1.25
C SER A 2 12.40 15.11 -1.29
N ALA A 3 12.54 14.51 -0.13
CA ALA A 3 12.68 13.05 -0.06
C ALA A 3 11.38 12.38 -0.51
N ILE A 4 11.50 11.18 -1.10
CA ILE A 4 10.35 10.45 -1.64
C ILE A 4 9.21 10.31 -0.62
N HIS A 5 9.54 10.03 0.63
CA HIS A 5 8.52 9.85 1.67
C HIS A 5 7.77 11.13 2.05
N GLU A 6 8.25 12.28 1.58
CA GLU A 6 7.59 13.56 1.81
C GLU A 6 6.63 13.94 0.69
N TRP A 7 6.63 13.20 -0.41
CA TRP A 7 5.72 13.47 -1.52
C TRP A 7 4.29 13.06 -1.16
N GLY A 8 3.32 13.89 -1.57
CA GLY A 8 1.92 13.50 -1.52
C GLY A 8 1.58 12.58 -2.68
N VAL A 9 0.34 12.10 -2.70
CA VAL A 9 -0.15 11.18 -3.73
C VAL A 9 0.00 11.77 -5.13
N ALA A 10 -0.41 13.03 -5.32
CA ALA A 10 -0.37 13.67 -6.63
C ALA A 10 1.06 13.82 -7.14
N GLU A 11 2.00 14.21 -6.26
CA GLU A 11 3.40 14.36 -6.66
C GLU A 11 4.01 13.00 -7.02
N THR A 12 3.75 11.98 -6.22
CA THR A 12 4.22 10.62 -6.51
C THR A 12 3.70 10.16 -7.87
N ALA A 13 2.41 10.36 -8.13
CA ALA A 13 1.81 9.97 -9.41
C ALA A 13 2.45 10.70 -10.59
N ARG A 14 2.73 11.99 -10.44
CA ARG A 14 3.40 12.78 -11.50
C ARG A 14 4.80 12.26 -11.79
N GLN A 15 5.58 12.00 -10.73
CA GLN A 15 6.95 11.51 -10.89
C GLN A 15 6.99 10.14 -11.58
N LEU A 16 6.04 9.28 -11.23
CA LEU A 16 5.91 7.97 -11.87
C LEU A 16 5.50 8.08 -13.33
N ALA A 17 4.50 8.90 -13.62
CA ALA A 17 4.00 9.08 -15.00
C ALA A 17 5.05 9.70 -15.91
N SER A 18 5.88 10.59 -15.38
CA SER A 18 6.97 11.23 -16.15
C SER A 18 8.24 10.38 -16.20
N LYS A 19 8.23 9.22 -15.53
CA LYS A 19 9.36 8.28 -15.48
C LYS A 19 10.60 8.86 -14.80
N GLN A 20 10.43 9.85 -13.93
CA GLN A 20 11.54 10.38 -13.13
C GLN A 20 11.96 9.40 -12.04
N VAL A 21 11.01 8.58 -11.58
CA VAL A 21 11.27 7.47 -10.65
C VAL A 21 10.47 6.26 -11.12
N SER A 22 10.90 5.06 -10.70
CA SER A 22 10.13 3.85 -10.90
C SER A 22 9.27 3.55 -9.67
N SER A 23 8.21 2.78 -9.85
CA SER A 23 7.40 2.32 -8.72
C SER A 23 8.23 1.46 -7.75
N THR A 24 9.15 0.67 -8.29
CA THR A 24 10.08 -0.13 -7.48
C THR A 24 10.93 0.77 -6.58
N GLU A 25 11.48 1.87 -7.11
CA GLU A 25 12.28 2.81 -6.33
C GLU A 25 11.46 3.48 -5.22
N VAL A 26 10.26 3.95 -5.55
CA VAL A 26 9.38 4.61 -4.58
C VAL A 26 8.98 3.63 -3.48
N THR A 27 8.57 2.43 -3.89
CA THR A 27 8.13 1.39 -2.96
C THR A 27 9.27 0.95 -2.04
N GLN A 28 10.48 0.77 -2.60
CA GLN A 28 11.66 0.40 -1.82
C GLN A 28 12.01 1.47 -0.78
N ALA A 29 11.96 2.74 -1.17
CA ALA A 29 12.24 3.84 -0.25
C ALA A 29 11.25 3.87 0.91
N LEU A 30 9.97 3.64 0.63
CA LEU A 30 8.94 3.62 1.66
C LEU A 30 9.05 2.39 2.56
N ILE A 31 9.39 1.23 1.99
CA ILE A 31 9.64 0.01 2.77
C ILE A 31 10.77 0.24 3.77
N GLN A 32 11.89 0.82 3.31
CA GLN A 32 13.02 1.11 4.20
C GLN A 32 12.60 2.04 5.34
N ARG A 33 11.78 3.03 5.03
CA ARG A 33 11.26 3.94 6.06
C ARG A 33 10.35 3.23 7.04
N CYS A 34 9.46 2.38 6.56
CA CYS A 34 8.58 1.58 7.42
C CYS A 34 9.38 0.66 8.33
N GLU A 35 10.41 0.01 7.81
CA GLU A 35 11.27 -0.89 8.59
C GLU A 35 12.02 -0.13 9.68
N ALA A 36 12.47 1.08 9.39
CA ALA A 36 13.17 1.91 10.37
C ALA A 36 12.28 2.31 11.55
N TYR A 37 10.97 2.35 11.35
CA TYR A 37 10.02 2.78 12.38
C TYR A 37 9.04 1.70 12.83
N GLN A 38 9.39 0.43 12.65
CA GLN A 38 8.51 -0.69 13.04
C GLN A 38 8.09 -0.65 14.51
N GLY A 39 8.95 -0.14 15.38
CA GLY A 39 8.64 -0.04 16.81
C GLY A 39 7.43 0.83 17.14
N MET A 40 6.97 1.66 16.21
CA MET A 40 5.80 2.51 16.42
C MET A 40 4.47 1.76 16.32
N GLY A 41 4.47 0.53 15.82
CA GLY A 41 3.26 -0.28 15.72
C GLY A 41 2.24 0.20 14.71
N ALA A 42 2.69 0.92 13.67
CA ALA A 42 1.79 1.45 12.65
C ALA A 42 1.14 0.36 11.80
N PHE A 43 1.85 -0.74 11.54
CA PHE A 43 1.35 -1.85 10.73
C PHE A 43 0.97 -3.04 11.60
N VAL A 44 -0.23 -3.57 11.38
CA VAL A 44 -0.66 -4.86 11.93
C VAL A 44 -0.10 -5.98 11.07
N HIS A 45 -0.08 -5.75 9.77
CA HIS A 45 0.49 -6.67 8.78
C HIS A 45 1.25 -5.87 7.74
N PHE A 46 2.54 -6.13 7.59
CA PHE A 46 3.42 -5.47 6.64
C PHE A 46 3.84 -6.47 5.57
N ALA A 47 3.65 -6.11 4.29
CA ALA A 47 3.88 -7.03 3.17
C ALA A 47 4.85 -6.44 2.14
N PRO A 48 6.15 -6.24 2.52
CA PRO A 48 7.10 -5.59 1.62
C PRO A 48 7.39 -6.39 0.35
N GLU A 49 7.43 -7.71 0.43
CA GLU A 49 7.73 -8.56 -0.73
C GLU A 49 6.61 -8.51 -1.76
N LEU A 50 5.37 -8.59 -1.31
CA LEU A 50 4.21 -8.48 -2.18
C LEU A 50 4.16 -7.07 -2.81
N ALA A 51 4.47 -6.04 -2.03
CA ALA A 51 4.50 -4.67 -2.53
C ALA A 51 5.54 -4.50 -3.61
N LEU A 52 6.75 -5.05 -3.43
CA LEU A 52 7.80 -4.95 -4.42
C LEU A 52 7.45 -5.70 -5.71
N GLN A 53 6.82 -6.85 -5.60
CA GLN A 53 6.37 -7.60 -6.77
C GLN A 53 5.33 -6.78 -7.56
N SER A 54 4.36 -6.20 -6.86
CA SER A 54 3.33 -5.35 -7.47
C SER A 54 3.95 -4.11 -8.12
N ALA A 55 4.97 -3.54 -7.46
CA ALA A 55 5.67 -2.37 -8.00
C ALA A 55 6.40 -2.70 -9.30
N LYS A 56 7.02 -3.87 -9.39
CA LYS A 56 7.68 -4.32 -10.64
C LYS A 56 6.67 -4.47 -11.77
N GLU A 57 5.50 -5.03 -11.48
CA GLU A 57 4.42 -5.16 -12.45
C GLU A 57 3.94 -3.78 -12.90
N ALA A 58 3.82 -2.83 -11.97
CA ALA A 58 3.44 -1.46 -12.31
C ALA A 58 4.48 -0.78 -13.18
N ASP A 59 5.77 -1.04 -12.95
CA ASP A 59 6.83 -0.49 -13.79
C ASP A 59 6.75 -0.99 -15.22
N VAL A 60 6.40 -2.25 -15.43
CA VAL A 60 6.18 -2.80 -16.78
C VAL A 60 5.04 -2.06 -17.46
N ARG A 61 3.94 -1.83 -16.75
CA ARG A 61 2.78 -1.12 -17.29
C ARG A 61 3.11 0.34 -17.62
N LEU A 62 3.82 1.02 -16.73
CA LEU A 62 4.28 2.40 -16.96
C LEU A 62 5.22 2.47 -18.17
N GLY A 63 6.13 1.50 -18.29
CA GLY A 63 7.06 1.42 -19.41
C GLY A 63 6.35 1.19 -20.75
N ALA A 64 5.21 0.51 -20.74
CA ALA A 64 4.40 0.28 -21.93
C ALA A 64 3.52 1.49 -22.28
N GLY A 65 3.58 2.57 -21.50
CA GLY A 65 2.80 3.78 -21.76
C GLY A 65 1.43 3.81 -21.09
N GLU A 66 1.10 2.78 -20.31
CA GLU A 66 -0.17 2.74 -19.59
C GLU A 66 -0.22 3.82 -18.51
N ARG A 67 -1.38 4.44 -18.35
CA ARG A 67 -1.61 5.48 -17.34
C ARG A 67 -2.94 5.25 -16.63
N ALA A 68 -2.88 5.04 -15.33
CA ALA A 68 -4.04 4.99 -14.46
C ALA A 68 -3.78 5.96 -13.30
N ALA A 69 -4.82 6.41 -12.63
CA ALA A 69 -4.74 7.51 -11.66
C ALA A 69 -3.69 7.26 -10.56
N LEU A 70 -3.59 6.01 -10.08
CA LEU A 70 -2.68 5.66 -8.99
C LEU A 70 -1.65 4.60 -9.40
N LEU A 71 -1.41 4.44 -10.69
CA LEU A 71 -0.52 3.38 -11.17
C LEU A 71 0.87 3.50 -10.57
N GLY A 72 1.24 2.51 -9.77
CA GLY A 72 2.54 2.43 -9.12
C GLY A 72 2.65 3.19 -7.79
N VAL A 73 1.58 3.85 -7.34
CA VAL A 73 1.60 4.63 -6.09
C VAL A 73 1.44 3.71 -4.89
N PRO A 74 2.41 3.67 -3.97
CA PRO A 74 2.30 2.84 -2.77
C PRO A 74 1.34 3.46 -1.75
N LEU A 75 0.58 2.60 -1.09
CA LEU A 75 -0.31 3.00 0.00
C LEU A 75 -0.50 1.84 0.96
N ALA A 76 -1.22 2.07 2.04
CA ALA A 76 -1.57 1.02 2.99
C ALA A 76 -3.03 1.17 3.37
N HIS A 77 -3.64 0.06 3.80
CA HIS A 77 -5.07 0.03 4.11
C HIS A 77 -5.28 -0.05 5.62
N LYS A 78 -6.25 0.70 6.11
CA LYS A 78 -6.70 0.54 7.49
C LYS A 78 -7.20 -0.90 7.69
N ASP A 79 -6.89 -1.51 8.82
CA ASP A 79 -7.16 -2.94 9.04
C ASP A 79 -8.63 -3.29 9.27
N VAL A 80 -9.53 -2.35 9.04
CA VAL A 80 -10.98 -2.63 9.00
C VAL A 80 -11.46 -2.98 7.59
N PHE A 81 -10.66 -2.66 6.56
CA PHE A 81 -11.02 -2.97 5.18
C PHE A 81 -10.51 -4.35 4.81
N VAL A 82 -11.43 -5.25 4.45
CA VAL A 82 -11.05 -6.62 4.10
C VAL A 82 -10.23 -6.66 2.82
N THR A 83 -9.22 -7.53 2.81
CA THR A 83 -8.34 -7.76 1.66
C THR A 83 -8.17 -9.25 1.44
N LYS A 84 -8.10 -9.67 0.17
CA LYS A 84 -7.91 -11.08 -0.18
C LYS A 84 -6.49 -11.56 0.10
N THR A 85 -5.51 -10.67 -0.03
CA THR A 85 -4.10 -11.05 -0.02
C THR A 85 -3.45 -10.95 1.35
N MET A 86 -4.12 -10.33 2.31
CA MET A 86 -3.58 -10.11 3.65
C MET A 86 -4.67 -10.35 4.69
N PRO A 87 -4.31 -10.78 5.91
CA PRO A 87 -5.29 -10.91 6.99
C PRO A 87 -5.98 -9.59 7.31
N THR A 88 -7.20 -9.67 7.80
CA THR A 88 -7.94 -8.49 8.27
C THR A 88 -8.44 -8.79 9.68
N THR A 89 -7.97 -8.01 10.65
CA THR A 89 -8.25 -8.28 12.06
C THR A 89 -9.11 -7.20 12.73
N ALA A 90 -9.32 -6.08 12.07
CA ALA A 90 -10.01 -4.92 12.65
C ALA A 90 -9.39 -4.50 14.00
N GLY A 91 -8.09 -4.73 14.16
CA GLY A 91 -7.37 -4.44 15.40
C GLY A 91 -7.70 -5.39 16.53
N SER A 92 -8.38 -6.49 16.28
CA SER A 92 -8.85 -7.41 17.32
C SER A 92 -8.17 -8.77 17.23
N ARG A 93 -7.79 -9.31 18.39
CA ARG A 93 -7.26 -10.68 18.48
C ARG A 93 -8.30 -11.72 18.09
N MET A 94 -9.58 -11.39 18.19
CA MET A 94 -10.67 -12.30 17.80
C MET A 94 -10.62 -12.68 16.33
N LEU A 95 -10.10 -11.78 15.49
CA LEU A 95 -9.99 -12.00 14.06
C LEU A 95 -8.57 -12.31 13.62
N ALA A 96 -7.66 -12.61 14.54
CA ALA A 96 -6.29 -12.98 14.21
C ALA A 96 -6.29 -14.14 13.20
N GLY A 97 -5.62 -13.94 12.07
CA GLY A 97 -5.56 -14.96 11.01
C GLY A 97 -6.78 -15.00 10.08
N TYR A 98 -7.77 -14.16 10.29
CA TYR A 98 -8.92 -14.11 9.38
C TYR A 98 -8.48 -13.62 7.99
N GLN A 99 -8.79 -14.40 6.98
CA GLN A 99 -8.48 -14.11 5.58
C GLN A 99 -9.79 -13.97 4.81
N SER A 100 -10.09 -12.78 4.32
CA SER A 100 -11.32 -12.54 3.57
C SER A 100 -11.27 -13.19 2.18
N PRO A 101 -12.39 -13.75 1.69
CA PRO A 101 -12.47 -14.26 0.32
C PRO A 101 -12.59 -13.18 -0.73
N PHE A 102 -12.76 -11.91 -0.35
CA PHE A 102 -12.90 -10.80 -1.28
C PHE A 102 -12.26 -9.52 -0.72
N ASN A 103 -12.06 -8.54 -1.60
CA ASN A 103 -11.60 -7.21 -1.21
C ASN A 103 -12.80 -6.32 -0.91
N ALA A 104 -12.64 -5.41 0.07
CA ALA A 104 -13.61 -4.32 0.25
C ALA A 104 -13.67 -3.49 -1.03
N THR A 105 -14.81 -2.88 -1.32
CA THR A 105 -15.01 -2.09 -2.54
C THR A 105 -13.95 -0.99 -2.68
N VAL A 106 -13.62 -0.28 -1.60
CA VAL A 106 -12.60 0.78 -1.66
C VAL A 106 -11.23 0.20 -1.98
N VAL A 107 -10.89 -0.94 -1.40
CA VAL A 107 -9.62 -1.63 -1.69
C VAL A 107 -9.56 -2.02 -3.15
N GLN A 108 -10.63 -2.64 -3.66
CA GLN A 108 -10.68 -3.08 -5.06
C GLN A 108 -10.53 -1.91 -6.02
N ARG A 109 -11.18 -0.78 -5.73
CA ARG A 109 -11.06 0.42 -6.56
C ARG A 109 -9.65 0.99 -6.56
N LEU A 110 -8.98 1.00 -5.41
CA LEU A 110 -7.60 1.45 -5.33
C LEU A 110 -6.67 0.53 -6.13
N MET A 111 -6.86 -0.77 -6.01
CA MET A 111 -6.07 -1.75 -6.77
C MET A 111 -6.31 -1.62 -8.27
N ASP A 112 -7.57 -1.42 -8.69
CA ASP A 112 -7.92 -1.23 -10.10
C ASP A 112 -7.31 0.05 -10.67
N ALA A 113 -7.13 1.07 -9.83
CA ALA A 113 -6.45 2.31 -10.21
C ALA A 113 -4.92 2.15 -10.27
N GLY A 114 -4.40 0.98 -9.90
CA GLY A 114 -2.98 0.66 -10.03
C GLY A 114 -2.14 0.86 -8.78
N ALA A 115 -2.76 1.10 -7.63
CA ALA A 115 -2.05 1.33 -6.37
C ALA A 115 -1.33 0.07 -5.88
N ILE A 116 -0.25 0.29 -5.12
CA ILE A 116 0.56 -0.77 -4.53
C ILE A 116 0.24 -0.85 -3.04
N SER A 117 -0.13 -2.03 -2.55
CA SER A 117 -0.43 -2.23 -1.12
C SER A 117 0.82 -2.56 -0.34
N LEU A 118 1.16 -1.73 0.66
CA LEU A 118 2.28 -1.97 1.58
C LEU A 118 1.87 -2.87 2.75
N GLY A 119 0.62 -2.87 3.13
CA GLY A 119 0.15 -3.66 4.26
C GLY A 119 -1.13 -3.12 4.86
N LYS A 120 -1.39 -3.54 6.09
CA LYS A 120 -2.59 -3.18 6.86
C LYS A 120 -2.18 -2.34 8.07
N LEU A 121 -2.78 -1.17 8.18
CA LEU A 121 -2.47 -0.22 9.25
C LEU A 121 -3.27 -0.52 10.51
N ASN A 122 -2.63 -0.34 11.65
CA ASN A 122 -3.26 -0.52 12.95
C ASN A 122 -4.44 0.44 13.11
N CYS A 123 -5.43 0.02 13.88
CA CYS A 123 -6.63 0.81 14.11
C CYS A 123 -7.23 0.43 15.46
N ASP A 124 -8.21 1.21 15.90
CA ASP A 124 -8.98 0.88 17.09
C ASP A 124 -9.78 -0.40 16.84
N GLU A 125 -9.94 -1.21 17.87
CA GLU A 125 -10.65 -2.49 17.75
C GLU A 125 -12.04 -2.29 17.16
N PHE A 126 -12.32 -2.99 16.04
CA PHE A 126 -13.57 -2.88 15.28
C PHE A 126 -13.90 -1.45 14.86
N ALA A 127 -12.91 -0.56 14.78
CA ALA A 127 -13.09 0.85 14.45
C ALA A 127 -14.02 1.57 15.43
N MET A 128 -14.12 1.07 16.64
CA MET A 128 -14.96 1.63 17.71
C MET A 128 -14.10 2.40 18.71
N GLY A 129 -13.26 3.28 18.20
CA GLY A 129 -12.27 3.98 18.98
C GLY A 129 -12.82 4.79 20.13
N SER A 130 -11.93 5.06 21.09
CA SER A 130 -12.23 5.84 22.30
C SER A 130 -12.19 7.33 22.02
#